data_a6f049ba27ccb919471b5aa34aaf47d5
#
_entry.id   a6f049ba27ccb919471b5aa34aaf47d5
#
_cell.length_a   1.000
_cell.length_b   1.000
_cell.length_c   1.000
_cell.angle_alpha   90.00
_cell.angle_beta   90.00
_cell.angle_gamma   90.00
#
_symmetry.space_group_name_H-M   'P 1'
#
loop_
_entity.id
_entity.type
_entity.pdbx_description
1 polymer ?
#
loop_
_entity_poly.entity_id
_entity_poly.type
_entity_poly.pdbx_seq_one_letter_code
_entity_poly.pdbx_strand_id
1 'polypeptide(L)'
;GDTTRKIKNETFVPTTEDCKRIFVEKEDALQSSIKIGTFSINQQHPDYLKLRVLVTLFGGYFGSRLMSNIREDKGYTYGIGAGLVSYPGTSLLVVSTEAANEYMESVITEVYHEMDRLRQDKVPAEELEMVRNYMLGDMCRSYEGAFSLSDAWIFIETAGLKPDFFDASLAAIREVTSDELLSLAQRYFCKENLIEVVAGKKV
;
A
#
# COMPACT_ATOMS: atom_id res chain seq x y z
N GLY A 1 10.56 -36.98 -10.51
CA GLY A 1 9.94 -35.90 -11.25
C GLY A 1 10.96 -35.26 -12.17
N ASP A 2 10.56 -34.88 -13.36
CA ASP A 2 11.43 -34.28 -14.38
C ASP A 2 11.97 -32.93 -13.88
N THR A 3 13.24 -32.86 -13.53
CA THR A 3 13.93 -31.66 -13.04
C THR A 3 14.39 -30.72 -14.17
N THR A 4 14.03 -31.01 -15.43
CA THR A 4 14.51 -30.28 -16.59
C THR A 4 13.59 -29.12 -17.01
N ARG A 5 12.43 -28.94 -16.36
CA ARG A 5 11.51 -27.85 -16.68
C ARG A 5 12.07 -26.51 -16.19
N LYS A 6 12.84 -25.84 -17.04
CA LYS A 6 13.25 -24.45 -16.82
C LYS A 6 12.00 -23.57 -16.90
N ILE A 7 11.56 -23.04 -15.77
CA ILE A 7 10.58 -21.96 -15.73
C ILE A 7 11.27 -20.75 -16.38
N LYS A 8 10.76 -20.32 -17.54
CA LYS A 8 11.17 -19.03 -18.12
C LYS A 8 10.62 -17.95 -17.19
N ASN A 9 11.48 -17.30 -16.44
CA ASN A 9 11.13 -16.06 -15.78
C ASN A 9 11.02 -15.00 -16.89
N GLU A 10 9.80 -14.73 -17.31
CA GLU A 10 9.53 -13.57 -18.17
C GLU A 10 9.71 -12.32 -17.31
N THR A 11 10.61 -11.45 -17.73
CA THR A 11 10.80 -10.16 -17.06
C THR A 11 9.60 -9.30 -17.43
N PHE A 12 8.75 -9.02 -16.45
CA PHE A 12 7.64 -8.09 -16.62
C PHE A 12 8.21 -6.66 -16.75
N VAL A 13 7.94 -6.03 -17.88
CA VAL A 13 8.24 -4.61 -18.09
C VAL A 13 6.93 -3.85 -17.94
N PRO A 14 6.79 -3.04 -16.88
CA PRO A 14 5.58 -2.25 -16.70
C PRO A 14 5.41 -1.26 -17.85
N THR A 15 4.24 -1.29 -18.48
CA THR A 15 3.83 -0.26 -19.43
C THR A 15 2.79 0.63 -18.77
N THR A 16 3.03 1.93 -18.75
CA THR A 16 2.04 2.91 -18.30
C THR A 16 1.30 3.44 -19.51
N GLU A 17 -0.03 3.37 -19.48
CA GLU A 17 -0.86 4.10 -20.41
C GLU A 17 -0.89 5.58 -20.03
N ASP A 18 -1.03 6.48 -21.04
CA ASP A 18 -1.16 7.92 -20.81
C ASP A 18 -2.50 8.31 -20.12
N CYS A 19 -3.41 7.35 -19.97
CA CYS A 19 -4.71 7.56 -19.35
C CYS A 19 -4.59 7.60 -17.82
N LYS A 20 -4.81 8.76 -17.22
CA LYS A 20 -4.76 8.96 -15.76
C LYS A 20 -6.01 8.48 -15.05
N ARG A 21 -7.14 8.40 -15.74
CA ARG A 21 -8.42 8.00 -15.16
C ARG A 21 -9.21 7.12 -16.13
N ILE A 22 -9.62 5.98 -15.63
CA ILE A 22 -10.48 5.02 -16.32
C ILE A 22 -11.79 4.92 -15.54
N PHE A 23 -12.91 5.23 -16.18
CA PHE A 23 -14.23 5.07 -15.61
C PHE A 23 -15.01 3.98 -16.35
N VAL A 24 -15.46 2.97 -15.61
CA VAL A 24 -16.29 1.87 -16.12
C VAL A 24 -17.71 2.09 -15.61
N GLU A 25 -18.61 2.53 -16.49
CA GLU A 25 -20.02 2.72 -16.17
C GLU A 25 -20.69 1.40 -15.79
N LYS A 26 -21.42 1.41 -14.68
CA LYS A 26 -22.28 0.32 -14.17
C LYS A 26 -23.59 0.92 -13.71
N GLU A 27 -24.61 0.93 -14.59
CA GLU A 27 -25.88 1.61 -14.36
C GLU A 27 -26.61 1.17 -13.07
N ASP A 28 -26.50 -0.13 -12.73
CA ASP A 28 -27.15 -0.73 -11.56
C ASP A 28 -26.29 -0.69 -10.28
N ALA A 29 -25.08 -0.12 -10.34
CA ALA A 29 -24.20 -0.08 -9.19
C ALA A 29 -24.73 0.89 -8.11
N LEU A 30 -24.89 0.39 -6.89
CA LEU A 30 -25.25 1.19 -5.71
C LEU A 30 -24.05 1.94 -5.16
N GLN A 31 -22.84 1.43 -5.39
CA GLN A 31 -21.57 1.99 -4.95
C GLN A 31 -20.56 2.00 -6.10
N SER A 32 -19.61 2.91 -6.01
CA SER A 32 -18.44 2.93 -6.89
C SER A 32 -17.27 2.21 -6.23
N SER A 33 -16.68 1.25 -6.94
CA SER A 33 -15.40 0.66 -6.56
C SER A 33 -14.26 1.55 -7.09
N ILE A 34 -13.38 1.99 -6.22
CA ILE A 34 -12.32 2.96 -6.51
C ILE A 34 -10.97 2.30 -6.24
N LYS A 35 -10.09 2.32 -7.24
CA LYS A 35 -8.70 1.91 -7.14
C LYS A 35 -7.82 3.05 -7.62
N ILE A 36 -6.86 3.47 -6.79
CA ILE A 36 -5.87 4.49 -7.14
C ILE A 36 -4.50 3.85 -6.93
N GLY A 37 -3.65 3.83 -7.95
CA GLY A 37 -2.38 3.14 -7.80
C GLY A 37 -1.33 3.54 -8.81
N THR A 38 -0.11 3.10 -8.54
CA THR A 38 1.05 3.26 -9.41
C THR A 38 2.04 2.12 -9.20
N PHE A 39 2.93 1.93 -10.17
CA PHE A 39 4.09 1.06 -9.95
C PHE A 39 4.99 1.60 -8.85
N SER A 40 5.52 0.70 -8.05
CA SER A 40 6.37 1.01 -6.90
C SER A 40 7.59 0.08 -6.86
N ILE A 41 8.48 0.38 -5.92
CA ILE A 41 9.67 -0.44 -5.65
C ILE A 41 9.30 -1.79 -5.06
N ASN A 42 10.04 -2.82 -5.43
CA ASN A 42 9.86 -4.18 -4.91
C ASN A 42 10.62 -4.40 -3.60
N GLN A 43 10.46 -5.60 -3.01
CA GLN A 43 11.03 -5.98 -1.70
C GLN A 43 12.56 -5.95 -1.64
N GLN A 44 13.25 -6.00 -2.77
CA GLN A 44 14.72 -5.98 -2.83
C GLN A 44 15.29 -4.55 -2.79
N HIS A 45 14.43 -3.52 -2.96
CA HIS A 45 14.87 -2.13 -2.92
C HIS A 45 15.16 -1.69 -1.49
N PRO A 46 16.25 -0.94 -1.23
CA PRO A 46 16.64 -0.52 0.13
C PRO A 46 15.58 0.32 0.86
N ASP A 47 14.78 1.11 0.15
CA ASP A 47 13.72 1.92 0.74
C ASP A 47 12.44 1.13 1.05
N TYR A 48 12.30 -0.12 0.56
CA TYR A 48 11.04 -0.86 0.62
C TYR A 48 10.49 -1.04 2.04
N LEU A 49 11.35 -1.45 2.97
CA LEU A 49 10.92 -1.72 4.35
C LEU A 49 10.43 -0.46 5.07
N LYS A 50 11.09 0.68 4.86
CA LYS A 50 10.66 1.97 5.41
C LYS A 50 9.43 2.51 4.68
N LEU A 51 9.33 2.30 3.36
CA LEU A 51 8.13 2.63 2.59
C LEU A 51 6.90 1.85 3.07
N ARG A 52 7.07 0.59 3.48
CA ARG A 52 5.98 -0.18 4.12
C ARG A 52 5.44 0.52 5.36
N VAL A 53 6.31 1.09 6.20
CA VAL A 53 5.85 1.84 7.40
C VAL A 53 5.02 3.06 6.98
N LEU A 54 5.49 3.82 5.99
CA LEU A 54 4.75 4.96 5.45
C LEU A 54 3.38 4.56 4.89
N VAL A 55 3.33 3.50 4.09
CA VAL A 55 2.07 3.02 3.49
C VAL A 55 1.12 2.45 4.54
N THR A 56 1.65 1.79 5.58
CA THR A 56 0.82 1.33 6.71
C THR A 56 0.21 2.51 7.46
N LEU A 57 0.98 3.54 7.77
CA LEU A 57 0.50 4.78 8.38
C LEU A 57 -0.56 5.47 7.51
N PHE A 58 -0.35 5.51 6.21
CA PHE A 58 -1.26 6.14 5.25
C PHE A 58 -2.62 5.42 5.20
N GLY A 59 -2.62 4.08 5.02
CA GLY A 59 -3.86 3.33 4.80
C GLY A 59 -3.79 1.83 5.16
N GLY A 60 -2.74 1.37 5.85
CA GLY A 60 -2.50 -0.06 6.06
C GLY A 60 -3.16 -0.67 7.29
N TYR A 61 -3.86 0.11 8.13
CA TYR A 61 -4.52 -0.40 9.33
C TYR A 61 -5.71 0.49 9.72
N PHE A 62 -6.49 0.04 10.72
CA PHE A 62 -7.72 0.72 11.11
C PHE A 62 -7.50 2.16 11.63
N GLY A 63 -6.42 2.43 12.35
CA GLY A 63 -6.04 3.77 12.82
C GLY A 63 -5.24 4.60 11.81
N SER A 64 -5.19 4.20 10.54
CA SER A 64 -4.46 4.92 9.48
C SER A 64 -5.14 6.23 9.10
N ARG A 65 -4.40 7.13 8.45
CA ARG A 65 -4.93 8.44 8.05
C ARG A 65 -6.15 8.35 7.14
N LEU A 66 -6.12 7.47 6.15
CA LEU A 66 -7.26 7.28 5.25
C LEU A 66 -8.50 6.78 6.00
N MET A 67 -8.33 5.83 6.92
CA MET A 67 -9.44 5.31 7.71
C MET A 67 -10.03 6.38 8.64
N SER A 68 -9.19 7.10 9.36
CA SER A 68 -9.64 8.18 10.27
C SER A 68 -10.35 9.29 9.52
N ASN A 69 -9.78 9.79 8.41
CA ASN A 69 -10.37 10.89 7.65
C ASN A 69 -11.65 10.46 6.90
N ILE A 70 -11.54 9.42 6.07
CA ILE A 70 -12.59 9.13 5.06
C ILE A 70 -13.71 8.29 5.63
N ARG A 71 -13.39 7.34 6.53
CA ARG A 71 -14.38 6.48 7.18
C ARG A 71 -14.94 7.10 8.45
N GLU A 72 -14.07 7.49 9.41
CA GLU A 72 -14.52 7.87 10.75
C GLU A 72 -15.04 9.32 10.78
N ASP A 73 -14.29 10.27 10.23
CA ASP A 73 -14.68 11.68 10.29
C ASP A 73 -15.77 12.03 9.25
N LYS A 74 -15.66 11.51 8.02
CA LYS A 74 -16.54 11.88 6.91
C LYS A 74 -17.64 10.86 6.61
N GLY A 75 -17.46 9.61 6.99
CA GLY A 75 -18.44 8.55 6.76
C GLY A 75 -18.70 8.21 5.28
N TYR A 76 -17.76 8.51 4.38
CA TYR A 76 -17.95 8.33 2.94
C TYR A 76 -17.84 6.86 2.49
N THR A 77 -17.18 6.02 3.29
CA THR A 77 -16.99 4.59 3.01
C THR A 77 -17.09 3.75 4.28
N TYR A 78 -17.40 2.45 4.11
CA TYR A 78 -17.30 1.48 5.20
C TYR A 78 -15.84 1.14 5.52
N GLY A 79 -14.95 1.24 4.55
CA GLY A 79 -13.52 0.98 4.73
C GLY A 79 -12.70 1.36 3.53
N ILE A 80 -11.50 1.85 3.79
CA ILE A 80 -10.51 2.23 2.80
C ILE A 80 -9.15 1.71 3.25
N GLY A 81 -8.34 1.26 2.31
CA GLY A 81 -7.00 0.76 2.62
C GLY A 81 -5.98 1.12 1.56
N ALA A 82 -4.72 1.17 1.98
CA ALA A 82 -3.56 1.28 1.09
C ALA A 82 -2.55 0.19 1.39
N GLY A 83 -1.87 -0.29 0.35
CA GLY A 83 -0.88 -1.35 0.48
C GLY A 83 0.12 -1.39 -0.67
N LEU A 84 1.22 -2.10 -0.43
CA LEU A 84 2.19 -2.49 -1.46
C LEU A 84 1.89 -3.93 -1.87
N VAL A 85 1.41 -4.11 -3.10
CA VAL A 85 1.14 -5.43 -3.69
C VAL A 85 2.34 -5.81 -4.52
N SER A 86 3.05 -6.86 -4.09
CA SER A 86 4.31 -7.25 -4.70
C SER A 86 4.14 -8.39 -5.70
N TYR A 87 4.82 -8.25 -6.83
CA TYR A 87 4.94 -9.24 -7.89
C TYR A 87 6.41 -9.53 -8.18
N PRO A 88 6.76 -10.62 -8.87
CA PRO A 88 8.12 -10.85 -9.31
C PRO A 88 8.66 -9.66 -10.14
N GLY A 89 9.68 -8.97 -9.62
CA GLY A 89 10.35 -7.85 -10.28
C GLY A 89 9.69 -6.47 -10.13
N THR A 90 8.49 -6.36 -9.55
CA THR A 90 7.79 -5.08 -9.38
C THR A 90 6.86 -5.08 -8.16
N SER A 91 6.33 -3.91 -7.81
CA SER A 91 5.23 -3.76 -6.85
C SER A 91 4.27 -2.68 -7.32
N LEU A 92 3.06 -2.71 -6.77
CA LEU A 92 2.07 -1.65 -6.93
C LEU A 92 1.80 -1.02 -5.58
N LEU A 93 1.83 0.30 -5.50
CA LEU A 93 1.17 1.03 -4.44
C LEU A 93 -0.29 1.18 -4.85
N VAL A 94 -1.21 0.68 -4.03
CA VAL A 94 -2.65 0.70 -4.35
C VAL A 94 -3.43 1.20 -3.16
N VAL A 95 -4.32 2.17 -3.40
CA VAL A 95 -5.43 2.53 -2.51
C VAL A 95 -6.70 1.89 -3.05
N SER A 96 -7.50 1.31 -2.17
CA SER A 96 -8.72 0.59 -2.55
C SER A 96 -9.85 0.89 -1.59
N THR A 97 -11.03 1.21 -2.13
CA THR A 97 -12.25 1.42 -1.36
C THR A 97 -13.50 1.23 -2.23
N GLU A 98 -14.64 1.17 -1.56
CA GLU A 98 -15.97 1.26 -2.15
C GLU A 98 -16.74 2.36 -1.41
N ALA A 99 -17.42 3.23 -2.16
CA ALA A 99 -18.19 4.35 -1.60
C ALA A 99 -19.49 4.52 -2.37
N ALA A 100 -20.51 5.14 -1.76
CA ALA A 100 -21.70 5.54 -2.49
C ALA A 100 -21.32 6.41 -3.69
N ASN A 101 -22.04 6.26 -4.81
CA ASN A 101 -21.67 6.94 -6.06
C ASN A 101 -21.50 8.45 -5.91
N GLU A 102 -22.34 9.07 -5.07
CA GLU A 102 -22.30 10.50 -4.74
C GLU A 102 -21.03 10.97 -4.01
N TYR A 103 -20.35 10.07 -3.28
CA TYR A 103 -19.12 10.38 -2.54
C TYR A 103 -17.84 10.03 -3.30
N MET A 104 -17.93 9.43 -4.48
CA MET A 104 -16.80 8.94 -5.27
C MET A 104 -15.70 10.00 -5.44
N GLU A 105 -16.07 11.20 -5.95
CA GLU A 105 -15.10 12.29 -6.17
C GLU A 105 -14.55 12.85 -4.86
N SER A 106 -15.38 12.92 -3.82
CA SER A 106 -14.97 13.38 -2.49
C SER A 106 -13.92 12.45 -1.89
N VAL A 107 -14.13 11.13 -2.01
CA VAL A 107 -13.16 10.12 -1.55
C VAL A 107 -11.82 10.25 -2.28
N ILE A 108 -11.83 10.38 -3.60
CA ILE A 108 -10.61 10.55 -4.40
C ILE A 108 -9.87 11.82 -3.96
N THR A 109 -10.58 12.92 -3.78
CA THR A 109 -10.02 14.20 -3.30
C THR A 109 -9.35 14.05 -1.94
N GLU A 110 -9.99 13.35 -1.01
CA GLU A 110 -9.43 13.14 0.32
C GLU A 110 -8.20 12.21 0.34
N VAL A 111 -8.17 11.20 -0.54
CA VAL A 111 -6.98 10.37 -0.71
C VAL A 111 -5.79 11.22 -1.12
N TYR A 112 -5.96 12.10 -2.11
CA TYR A 112 -4.90 13.02 -2.55
C TYR A 112 -4.54 14.05 -1.48
N HIS A 113 -5.50 14.54 -0.72
CA HIS A 113 -5.26 15.46 0.39
C HIS A 113 -4.38 14.83 1.47
N GLU A 114 -4.66 13.60 1.89
CA GLU A 114 -3.83 12.90 2.88
C GLU A 114 -2.43 12.56 2.34
N MET A 115 -2.30 12.25 1.03
CA MET A 115 -0.99 12.08 0.40
C MET A 115 -0.18 13.38 0.45
N ASP A 116 -0.80 14.53 0.15
CA ASP A 116 -0.13 15.84 0.18
C ASP A 116 0.31 16.21 1.60
N ARG A 117 -0.53 15.96 2.61
CA ARG A 117 -0.16 16.18 4.01
C ARG A 117 1.09 15.39 4.40
N LEU A 118 1.19 14.11 3.97
CA LEU A 118 2.38 13.30 4.23
C LEU A 118 3.63 13.79 3.49
N ARG A 119 3.46 14.47 2.36
CA ARG A 119 4.56 15.07 1.59
C ARG A 119 4.99 16.44 2.10
N GLN A 120 4.18 17.12 2.88
CA GLN A 120 4.43 18.49 3.38
C GLN A 120 4.81 18.50 4.85
N ASP A 121 4.16 17.66 5.65
CA ASP A 121 4.28 17.68 7.09
C ASP A 121 4.96 16.42 7.64
N LYS A 122 5.81 16.61 8.64
CA LYS A 122 6.40 15.50 9.38
C LYS A 122 5.29 14.75 10.14
N VAL A 123 5.38 13.44 10.15
CA VAL A 123 4.53 12.60 10.99
C VAL A 123 4.78 12.91 12.47
N PRO A 124 3.74 13.21 13.27
CA PRO A 124 3.89 13.39 14.71
C PRO A 124 4.48 12.16 15.40
N ALA A 125 5.24 12.38 16.47
CA ALA A 125 5.90 11.29 17.18
C ALA A 125 4.92 10.25 17.73
N GLU A 126 3.76 10.70 18.23
CA GLU A 126 2.72 9.82 18.76
C GLU A 126 2.09 8.94 17.66
N GLU A 127 1.84 9.50 16.48
CA GLU A 127 1.30 8.76 15.33
C GLU A 127 2.32 7.73 14.82
N LEU A 128 3.61 8.10 14.77
CA LEU A 128 4.68 7.18 14.39
C LEU A 128 4.80 6.03 15.40
N GLU A 129 4.65 6.30 16.68
CA GLU A 129 4.70 5.27 17.72
C GLU A 129 3.49 4.31 17.63
N MET A 130 2.31 4.84 17.35
CA MET A 130 1.12 3.99 17.13
C MET A 130 1.29 3.03 15.97
N VAL A 131 1.78 3.49 14.82
CA VAL A 131 1.99 2.60 13.66
C VAL A 131 3.10 1.58 13.91
N ARG A 132 4.17 1.95 14.63
CA ARG A 132 5.20 1.00 15.05
C ARG A 132 4.63 -0.11 15.91
N ASN A 133 3.88 0.23 16.95
CA ASN A 133 3.27 -0.73 17.86
C ASN A 133 2.29 -1.66 17.13
N TYR A 134 1.49 -1.11 16.20
CA TYR A 134 0.64 -1.91 15.34
C TYR A 134 1.45 -2.92 14.51
N MET A 135 2.47 -2.46 13.78
CA MET A 135 3.28 -3.31 12.91
C MET A 135 4.08 -4.36 13.67
N LEU A 136 4.62 -4.01 14.84
CA LEU A 136 5.33 -4.97 15.71
C LEU A 136 4.37 -6.05 16.24
N GLY A 137 3.18 -5.67 16.67
CA GLY A 137 2.13 -6.60 17.09
C GLY A 137 1.68 -7.52 15.97
N ASP A 138 1.54 -6.98 14.75
CA ASP A 138 1.19 -7.75 13.56
C ASP A 138 2.28 -8.78 13.20
N MET A 139 3.56 -8.37 13.24
CA MET A 139 4.69 -9.28 13.04
C MET A 139 4.69 -10.42 14.08
N CYS A 140 4.46 -10.14 15.36
CA CYS A 140 4.39 -11.17 16.38
C CYS A 140 3.32 -12.22 16.05
N ARG A 141 2.11 -11.77 15.67
CA ARG A 141 1.02 -12.69 15.29
C ARG A 141 1.34 -13.51 14.03
N SER A 142 2.02 -12.88 13.06
CA SER A 142 2.33 -13.52 11.77
C SER A 142 3.35 -14.66 11.89
N TYR A 143 4.04 -14.83 13.02
CA TYR A 143 5.08 -15.84 13.21
C TYR A 143 4.80 -16.78 14.39
N GLU A 144 3.57 -16.86 14.87
CA GLU A 144 3.21 -17.65 16.06
C GLU A 144 3.21 -19.17 15.88
N GLY A 145 3.26 -19.67 14.66
CA GLY A 145 3.12 -21.12 14.43
C GLY A 145 4.01 -21.69 13.35
N ALA A 146 4.16 -23.00 13.34
CA ALA A 146 4.99 -23.69 12.36
C ALA A 146 4.54 -23.44 10.92
N PHE A 147 3.24 -23.36 10.68
CA PHE A 147 2.68 -23.04 9.36
C PHE A 147 3.01 -21.61 8.94
N SER A 148 2.81 -20.64 9.82
CA SER A 148 3.13 -19.22 9.57
C SER A 148 4.62 -19.03 9.30
N LEU A 149 5.47 -19.72 10.04
CA LEU A 149 6.92 -19.71 9.81
C LEU A 149 7.28 -20.34 8.45
N SER A 150 6.61 -21.43 8.07
CA SER A 150 6.78 -22.04 6.76
C SER A 150 6.39 -21.09 5.63
N ASP A 151 5.25 -20.41 5.73
CA ASP A 151 4.79 -19.42 4.75
C ASP A 151 5.75 -18.24 4.65
N ALA A 152 6.27 -17.77 5.78
CA ALA A 152 7.28 -16.72 5.84
C ALA A 152 8.59 -17.15 5.12
N TRP A 153 9.01 -18.40 5.29
CA TRP A 153 10.18 -18.93 4.61
C TRP A 153 9.96 -19.08 3.10
N ILE A 154 8.79 -19.59 2.70
CA ILE A 154 8.39 -19.67 1.28
C ILE A 154 8.41 -18.27 0.64
N PHE A 155 7.91 -17.25 1.35
CA PHE A 155 7.95 -15.86 0.87
C PHE A 155 9.39 -15.38 0.63
N ILE A 156 10.32 -15.61 1.57
CA ILE A 156 11.74 -15.25 1.41
C ILE A 156 12.33 -15.92 0.16
N GLU A 157 12.17 -17.23 0.03
CA GLU A 157 12.73 -18.00 -1.09
C GLU A 157 12.12 -17.58 -2.44
N THR A 158 10.81 -17.42 -2.52
CA THR A 158 10.12 -17.08 -3.78
C THR A 158 10.35 -15.64 -4.22
N ALA A 159 10.55 -14.73 -3.28
CA ALA A 159 10.87 -13.32 -3.56
C ALA A 159 12.38 -13.06 -3.75
N GLY A 160 13.23 -14.09 -3.57
CA GLY A 160 14.68 -13.98 -3.68
C GLY A 160 15.29 -13.03 -2.65
N LEU A 161 14.73 -13.04 -1.43
CA LEU A 161 15.16 -12.20 -0.32
C LEU A 161 16.25 -12.90 0.50
N LYS A 162 16.97 -12.12 1.30
CA LYS A 162 17.96 -12.67 2.22
C LYS A 162 17.27 -13.23 3.48
N PRO A 163 17.88 -14.22 4.16
CA PRO A 163 17.34 -14.78 5.39
C PRO A 163 17.13 -13.76 6.53
N ASP A 164 17.90 -12.67 6.53
CA ASP A 164 17.81 -11.56 7.51
C ASP A 164 16.69 -10.54 7.22
N PHE A 165 15.86 -10.80 6.21
CA PHE A 165 14.78 -9.88 5.81
C PHE A 165 13.83 -9.51 6.96
N PHE A 166 13.53 -10.48 7.85
CA PHE A 166 12.65 -10.22 8.99
C PHE A 166 13.33 -9.36 10.05
N ASP A 167 14.61 -9.58 10.32
CA ASP A 167 15.39 -8.74 11.24
C ASP A 167 15.53 -7.32 10.68
N ALA A 168 15.80 -7.20 9.38
CA ALA A 168 15.82 -5.91 8.70
C ALA A 168 14.43 -5.21 8.73
N SER A 169 13.33 -5.97 8.60
CA SER A 169 11.97 -5.42 8.75
C SER A 169 11.73 -4.88 10.15
N LEU A 170 12.12 -5.64 11.17
CA LEU A 170 12.01 -5.23 12.57
C LEU A 170 12.82 -3.97 12.87
N ALA A 171 14.06 -3.90 12.39
CA ALA A 171 14.91 -2.73 12.51
C ALA A 171 14.27 -1.52 11.80
N ALA A 172 13.81 -1.67 10.56
CA ALA A 172 13.17 -0.60 9.82
C ALA A 172 11.94 -0.02 10.54
N ILE A 173 11.09 -0.87 11.15
CA ILE A 173 9.91 -0.42 11.91
C ILE A 173 10.35 0.38 13.15
N ARG A 174 11.37 -0.07 13.87
CA ARG A 174 11.83 0.56 15.11
C ARG A 174 12.58 1.87 14.89
N GLU A 175 13.38 1.95 13.83
CA GLU A 175 14.37 2.99 13.64
C GLU A 175 13.96 4.09 12.67
N VAL A 176 12.97 3.85 11.79
CA VAL A 176 12.52 4.86 10.81
C VAL A 176 12.09 6.14 11.51
N THR A 177 12.55 7.27 11.02
CA THR A 177 12.25 8.60 11.58
C THR A 177 11.16 9.33 10.79
N SER A 178 10.55 10.35 11.41
CA SER A 178 9.58 11.22 10.73
C SER A 178 10.19 11.95 9.53
N ASP A 179 11.49 12.31 9.61
CA ASP A 179 12.22 12.92 8.48
C ASP A 179 12.38 11.96 7.29
N GLU A 180 12.70 10.71 7.58
CA GLU A 180 12.78 9.67 6.54
C GLU A 180 11.42 9.40 5.91
N LEU A 181 10.35 9.34 6.71
CA LEU A 181 8.97 9.16 6.19
C LEU A 181 8.57 10.32 5.29
N LEU A 182 8.88 11.57 5.67
CA LEU A 182 8.64 12.75 4.83
C LEU A 182 9.39 12.64 3.49
N SER A 183 10.68 12.29 3.54
CA SER A 183 11.49 12.11 2.34
C SER A 183 10.96 11.00 1.43
N LEU A 184 10.50 9.88 2.00
CA LEU A 184 9.88 8.78 1.26
C LEU A 184 8.53 9.20 0.64
N ALA A 185 7.70 9.95 1.37
CA ALA A 185 6.44 10.48 0.83
C ALA A 185 6.68 11.41 -0.35
N GLN A 186 7.66 12.31 -0.26
CA GLN A 186 8.04 13.20 -1.35
C GLN A 186 8.51 12.44 -2.60
N ARG A 187 9.19 11.30 -2.41
CA ARG A 187 9.73 10.48 -3.49
C ARG A 187 8.71 9.55 -4.13
N TYR A 188 7.86 8.92 -3.34
CA TYR A 188 7.00 7.80 -3.80
C TYR A 188 5.52 8.15 -3.91
N PHE A 189 5.02 9.18 -3.24
CA PHE A 189 3.63 9.62 -3.33
C PHE A 189 3.46 10.71 -4.40
N CYS A 190 3.87 10.40 -5.63
CA CYS A 190 3.81 11.33 -6.77
C CYS A 190 2.45 11.19 -7.46
N LYS A 191 1.59 12.21 -7.33
CA LYS A 191 0.24 12.23 -7.93
C LYS A 191 0.27 12.04 -9.45
N GLU A 192 1.29 12.57 -10.09
CA GLU A 192 1.46 12.55 -11.54
C GLU A 192 1.61 11.12 -12.09
N ASN A 193 2.02 10.18 -11.23
CA ASN A 193 2.22 8.78 -11.60
C ASN A 193 1.02 7.89 -11.27
N LEU A 194 0.01 8.40 -10.57
CA LEU A 194 -1.15 7.63 -10.16
C LEU A 194 -2.14 7.48 -11.31
N ILE A 195 -2.74 6.31 -11.38
CA ILE A 195 -3.85 5.96 -12.26
C ILE A 195 -5.06 5.70 -11.37
N GLU A 196 -6.18 6.30 -11.72
CA GLU A 196 -7.47 6.09 -11.08
C GLU A 196 -8.31 5.14 -11.94
N VAL A 197 -8.81 4.08 -11.33
CA VAL A 197 -9.77 3.15 -11.95
C VAL A 197 -11.01 3.13 -11.09
N VAL A 198 -12.12 3.55 -11.68
CA VAL A 198 -13.41 3.61 -11.00
C VAL A 198 -14.43 2.81 -11.78
N ALA A 199 -15.16 1.94 -11.07
CA ALA A 199 -16.29 1.23 -11.61
C ALA A 199 -17.54 1.55 -10.78
N GLY A 200 -18.54 2.19 -11.39
CA GLY A 200 -19.72 2.66 -10.68
C GLY A 200 -20.71 3.36 -11.60
N LYS A 201 -21.69 4.01 -11.01
CA LYS A 201 -22.69 4.80 -11.73
C LYS A 201 -22.26 6.27 -11.73
N LYS A 202 -22.34 6.92 -12.89
CA LYS A 202 -22.19 8.39 -12.96
C LYS A 202 -23.37 9.07 -12.27
N VAL A 203 -23.06 9.99 -11.39
CA VAL A 203 -24.03 10.84 -10.68
C VAL A 203 -23.96 12.25 -11.23
#